data_2af63a4a935bc77a00d5f1332cb64001
#
_entry.id   2af63a4a935bc77a00d5f1332cb64001
#
_cell.length_a   1.000
_cell.length_b   1.000
_cell.length_c   1.000
_cell.angle_alpha   90.00
_cell.angle_beta   90.00
_cell.angle_gamma   90.00
#
_symmetry.space_group_name_H-M   'P 1'
#
loop_
_entity.id
_entity.type
_entity.pdbx_description
1 polymer ?
#
loop_
_entity_poly.entity_id
_entity_poly.type
_entity_poly.pdbx_seq_one_letter_code
_entity_poly.pdbx_strand_id
1 'polypeptide(L)'
;MPPKEYISESGFKILVGRNNKQNDKLTLKQADKNDLWLHTKDIPGSHTIIVTDGKEPDYNTMLMAASLAAYNSKAREAGKVPVDFTKVRYVSKPQGAKPGMVIYVNQQTMFVEPRNFNQLSSQ
;
A
#
# COMPACT_ATOMS: atom_id res chain seq x y z
N MET A 1 14.85 -7.91 6.15
CA MET A 1 13.74 -8.74 5.69
C MET A 1 13.05 -8.07 4.50
N PRO A 2 12.59 -8.85 3.54
CA PRO A 2 11.82 -8.26 2.43
C PRO A 2 10.47 -7.71 2.92
N PRO A 3 9.79 -6.88 2.13
CA PRO A 3 8.43 -6.47 2.46
C PRO A 3 7.52 -7.68 2.65
N LYS A 4 6.44 -7.50 3.40
CA LYS A 4 5.40 -8.53 3.49
C LYS A 4 4.80 -8.71 2.11
N GLU A 5 4.58 -9.95 1.71
CA GLU A 5 4.08 -10.26 0.36
C GLU A 5 2.81 -11.10 0.43
N TYR A 6 1.82 -10.71 -0.38
CA TYR A 6 0.52 -11.37 -0.45
C TYR A 6 0.16 -11.55 -1.92
N ILE A 7 -0.71 -12.51 -2.21
CA ILE A 7 -1.28 -12.70 -3.56
C ILE A 7 -2.78 -12.63 -3.44
N SER A 8 -3.41 -11.79 -4.26
CA SER A 8 -4.87 -11.73 -4.32
C SER A 8 -5.42 -12.96 -5.05
N GLU A 9 -6.72 -13.18 -4.90
CA GLU A 9 -7.38 -14.34 -5.52
C GLU A 9 -7.21 -14.34 -7.04
N SER A 10 -7.21 -13.16 -7.67
CA SER A 10 -6.99 -13.04 -9.10
C SER A 10 -5.51 -13.02 -9.52
N GLY A 11 -4.58 -13.16 -8.56
CA GLY A 11 -3.17 -13.36 -8.87
C GLY A 11 -2.29 -12.11 -8.78
N PHE A 12 -2.81 -10.98 -8.30
CA PHE A 12 -1.99 -9.77 -8.14
C PHE A 12 -1.15 -9.87 -6.87
N LYS A 13 0.14 -9.56 -7.01
CA LYS A 13 1.04 -9.46 -5.86
C LYS A 13 0.80 -8.15 -5.14
N ILE A 14 0.74 -8.20 -3.80
CA ILE A 14 0.59 -7.04 -2.94
C ILE A 14 1.76 -7.03 -1.96
N LEU A 15 2.43 -5.89 -1.86
CA LEU A 15 3.60 -5.72 -1.00
C LEU A 15 3.29 -4.69 0.08
N VAL A 16 3.69 -4.97 1.32
CA VAL A 16 3.48 -4.07 2.46
C VAL A 16 4.82 -3.81 3.13
N GLY A 17 5.21 -2.54 3.24
CA GLY A 17 6.45 -2.16 3.90
C GLY A 17 6.41 -2.44 5.40
N ARG A 18 7.54 -2.88 5.95
CA ARG A 18 7.64 -3.26 7.37
C ARG A 18 8.02 -2.09 8.28
N ASN A 19 8.64 -1.06 7.72
CA ASN A 19 9.09 0.11 8.46
C ASN A 19 9.25 1.29 7.50
N ASN A 20 9.51 2.46 8.05
CA ASN A 20 9.56 3.70 7.24
C ASN A 20 10.63 3.67 6.16
N LYS A 21 11.80 3.13 6.43
CA LYS A 21 12.87 3.02 5.41
C LYS A 21 12.46 2.09 4.29
N GLN A 22 11.85 0.96 4.63
CA GLN A 22 11.37 0.02 3.63
C GLN A 22 10.22 0.59 2.82
N ASN A 23 9.34 1.39 3.46
CA ASN A 23 8.26 2.08 2.75
C ASN A 23 8.83 2.98 1.65
N ASP A 24 9.85 3.78 1.97
CA ASP A 24 10.49 4.65 0.97
C ASP A 24 11.11 3.84 -0.16
N LYS A 25 11.86 2.81 0.17
CA LYS A 25 12.53 1.98 -0.83
C LYS A 25 11.51 1.29 -1.75
N LEU A 26 10.47 0.74 -1.16
CA LEU A 26 9.42 0.05 -1.89
C LEU A 26 8.70 0.98 -2.88
N THR A 27 8.30 2.15 -2.42
CA THR A 27 7.49 3.08 -3.20
C THR A 27 8.32 3.88 -4.19
N LEU A 28 9.50 4.36 -3.76
CA LEU A 28 10.25 5.34 -4.54
C LEU A 28 11.31 4.71 -5.42
N LYS A 29 11.73 3.46 -5.14
CA LYS A 29 12.83 2.82 -5.87
C LYS A 29 12.46 1.49 -6.51
N GLN A 30 11.64 0.66 -5.88
CA GLN A 30 11.36 -0.68 -6.36
C GLN A 30 10.08 -0.77 -7.19
N ALA A 31 9.02 -0.08 -6.79
CA ALA A 31 7.74 -0.16 -7.48
C ALA A 31 7.83 0.45 -8.88
N ASP A 32 7.06 -0.11 -9.81
CA ASP A 32 6.91 0.44 -11.14
C ASP A 32 6.00 1.67 -11.08
N LYS A 33 6.20 2.61 -11.99
CA LYS A 33 5.42 3.85 -12.06
C LYS A 33 3.92 3.60 -12.26
N ASN A 34 3.56 2.48 -12.86
CA ASN A 34 2.17 2.11 -13.10
C ASN A 34 1.58 1.24 -12.00
N ASP A 35 2.37 0.84 -11.02
CA ASP A 35 1.84 0.13 -9.86
C ASP A 35 0.96 1.07 -9.03
N LEU A 36 0.10 0.50 -8.18
CA LEU A 36 -0.75 1.28 -7.29
C LEU A 36 -0.14 1.35 -5.91
N TRP A 37 -0.20 2.53 -5.33
CA TRP A 37 0.23 2.83 -3.97
C TRP A 37 -1.01 3.12 -3.12
N LEU A 38 -1.07 2.54 -1.92
CA LEU A 38 -2.18 2.72 -1.00
C LEU A 38 -1.65 3.09 0.38
N HIS A 39 -2.37 3.96 1.07
CA HIS A 39 -2.01 4.40 2.42
C HIS A 39 -3.25 4.94 3.14
N THR A 40 -3.35 4.70 4.43
CA THR A 40 -4.43 5.26 5.24
C THR A 40 -4.39 6.79 5.21
N LYS A 41 -5.54 7.40 4.97
CA LYS A 41 -5.65 8.85 4.81
C LYS A 41 -5.38 9.55 6.15
N ASP A 42 -4.34 10.40 6.16
CA ASP A 42 -3.96 11.21 7.33
C ASP A 42 -3.71 10.39 8.61
N ILE A 43 -3.41 9.10 8.46
CA ILE A 43 -3.16 8.19 9.58
C ILE A 43 -1.83 7.48 9.31
N PRO A 44 -0.90 7.45 10.27
CA PRO A 44 0.37 6.74 10.08
C PRO A 44 0.16 5.26 9.81
N GLY A 45 0.89 4.74 8.82
CA GLY A 45 0.79 3.33 8.44
C GLY A 45 1.80 2.95 7.40
N SER A 46 1.77 1.67 7.01
CA SER A 46 2.65 1.12 6.00
C SER A 46 2.23 1.53 4.59
N HIS A 47 3.21 1.71 3.71
CA HIS A 47 2.94 1.80 2.28
C HIS A 47 2.57 0.42 1.76
N THR A 48 1.53 0.35 0.96
CA THR A 48 1.05 -0.87 0.33
C THR A 48 1.11 -0.69 -1.18
N ILE A 49 1.67 -1.66 -1.89
CA ILE A 49 1.83 -1.60 -3.34
C ILE A 49 1.11 -2.79 -3.97
N ILE A 50 0.29 -2.53 -4.99
CA ILE A 50 -0.21 -3.57 -5.87
C ILE A 50 0.69 -3.59 -7.10
N VAL A 51 1.33 -4.72 -7.36
CA VAL A 51 2.14 -4.92 -8.55
C VAL A 51 1.18 -5.25 -9.70
N THR A 52 1.03 -4.33 -10.63
CA THR A 52 -0.01 -4.44 -11.66
C THR A 52 0.44 -5.19 -12.91
N ASP A 53 1.72 -5.14 -13.25
CA ASP A 53 2.25 -5.72 -14.50
C ASP A 53 1.46 -5.25 -15.72
N GLY A 54 1.01 -3.99 -15.71
CA GLY A 54 0.26 -3.42 -16.82
C GLY A 54 -1.21 -3.79 -16.87
N LYS A 55 -1.71 -4.50 -15.85
CA LYS A 55 -3.12 -4.92 -15.79
C LYS A 55 -3.89 -4.08 -14.80
N GLU A 56 -5.18 -3.93 -15.04
CA GLU A 56 -6.08 -3.23 -14.13
C GLU A 56 -6.47 -4.17 -12.98
N PRO A 57 -6.18 -3.83 -11.71
CA PRO A 57 -6.60 -4.67 -10.60
C PRO A 57 -8.13 -4.70 -10.48
N ASP A 58 -8.65 -5.88 -10.17
CA ASP A 58 -10.07 -6.05 -9.90
C ASP A 58 -10.43 -5.47 -8.54
N TYR A 59 -11.73 -5.30 -8.30
CA TYR A 59 -12.23 -4.70 -7.07
C TYR A 59 -11.77 -5.47 -5.82
N ASN A 60 -11.81 -6.81 -5.87
CA ASN A 60 -11.42 -7.61 -4.71
C ASN A 60 -9.93 -7.47 -4.39
N THR A 61 -9.08 -7.31 -5.39
CA THR A 61 -7.66 -7.01 -5.16
C THR A 61 -7.50 -5.63 -4.51
N MET A 62 -8.22 -4.63 -5.00
CA MET A 62 -8.21 -3.29 -4.41
C MET A 62 -8.66 -3.33 -2.96
N LEU A 63 -9.74 -4.05 -2.68
CA LEU A 63 -10.28 -4.19 -1.32
C LEU A 63 -9.28 -4.88 -0.41
N MET A 64 -8.64 -5.96 -0.87
CA MET A 64 -7.63 -6.66 -0.10
C MET A 64 -6.45 -5.75 0.25
N ALA A 65 -5.93 -5.03 -0.74
CA ALA A 65 -4.79 -4.13 -0.52
C ALA A 65 -5.15 -3.00 0.43
N ALA A 66 -6.33 -2.40 0.27
CA ALA A 66 -6.77 -1.32 1.15
C ALA A 66 -7.00 -1.83 2.58
N SER A 67 -7.58 -3.02 2.74
CA SER A 67 -7.78 -3.63 4.07
C SER A 67 -6.46 -3.94 4.75
N LEU A 68 -5.45 -4.38 3.99
CA LEU A 68 -4.09 -4.58 4.49
C LEU A 68 -3.43 -3.26 4.90
N ALA A 69 -3.61 -2.20 4.11
CA ALA A 69 -3.08 -0.88 4.46
C ALA A 69 -3.68 -0.40 5.79
N ALA A 70 -4.98 -0.56 5.96
CA ALA A 70 -5.67 -0.18 7.20
C ALA A 70 -5.20 -1.04 8.39
N TYR A 71 -5.04 -2.35 8.18
CA TYR A 71 -4.56 -3.25 9.23
C TYR A 71 -3.14 -2.91 9.69
N ASN A 72 -2.29 -2.48 8.76
CA ASN A 72 -0.90 -2.12 9.05
C ASN A 72 -0.75 -0.62 9.31
N SER A 73 -1.72 -0.04 10.02
CA SER A 73 -1.74 1.37 10.36
C SER A 73 -2.11 1.58 11.83
N LYS A 74 -2.07 2.82 12.27
CA LYS A 74 -2.52 3.21 13.60
C LYS A 74 -4.04 3.05 13.78
N ALA A 75 -4.80 2.86 12.69
CA ALA A 75 -6.25 2.68 12.73
C ALA A 75 -6.67 1.20 12.72
N ARG A 76 -5.77 0.28 13.05
CA ARG A 76 -6.04 -1.17 12.99
C ARG A 76 -7.32 -1.59 13.72
N GLU A 77 -7.62 -0.94 14.83
CA GLU A 77 -8.79 -1.30 15.66
C GLU A 77 -10.05 -0.50 15.30
N ALA A 78 -9.96 0.39 14.33
CA ALA A 78 -11.12 1.17 13.91
C ALA A 78 -12.09 0.33 13.08
N GLY A 79 -13.33 0.79 12.97
CA GLY A 79 -14.31 0.14 12.10
C GLY A 79 -13.98 0.37 10.65
N LYS A 80 -14.49 1.46 10.06
CA LYS A 80 -14.15 1.82 8.68
C LYS A 80 -13.06 2.87 8.65
N VAL A 81 -12.07 2.64 7.79
CA VAL A 81 -10.88 3.47 7.67
C VAL A 81 -10.76 3.99 6.25
N PRO A 82 -10.58 5.29 6.04
CA PRO A 82 -10.31 5.82 4.70
C PRO A 82 -8.89 5.46 4.26
N VAL A 83 -8.78 4.88 3.08
CA VAL A 83 -7.50 4.53 2.48
C VAL A 83 -7.39 5.22 1.13
N ASP A 84 -6.36 6.05 0.97
CA ASP A 84 -6.08 6.71 -0.30
C ASP A 84 -5.32 5.76 -1.20
N PHE A 85 -5.59 5.83 -2.51
CA PHE A 85 -4.82 5.10 -3.50
C PHE A 85 -4.60 5.94 -4.75
N THR A 86 -3.43 5.75 -5.34
CA THR A 86 -3.03 6.45 -6.56
C THR A 86 -1.91 5.66 -7.22
N LYS A 87 -1.55 6.01 -8.45
CA LYS A 87 -0.40 5.37 -9.10
C LYS A 87 0.89 5.84 -8.44
N VAL A 88 1.88 4.96 -8.39
CA VAL A 88 3.21 5.26 -7.82
C VAL A 88 3.79 6.51 -8.46
N ARG A 89 3.58 6.74 -9.76
CA ARG A 89 4.09 7.94 -10.45
C ARG A 89 3.64 9.26 -9.82
N TYR A 90 2.54 9.24 -9.06
CA TYR A 90 1.99 10.45 -8.43
C TYR A 90 2.44 10.60 -6.98
N VAL A 91 3.34 9.74 -6.52
CA VAL A 91 3.90 9.79 -5.16
C VAL A 91 5.32 10.31 -5.24
N SER A 92 5.65 11.28 -4.41
CA SER A 92 7.00 11.84 -4.37
C SER A 92 7.39 12.17 -2.94
N LYS A 93 8.71 12.34 -2.75
CA LYS A 93 9.25 12.65 -1.44
C LYS A 93 9.77 14.08 -1.44
N PRO A 94 9.20 14.98 -0.60
CA PRO A 94 9.76 16.32 -0.48
C PRO A 94 11.20 16.26 0.04
N GLN A 95 12.02 17.20 -0.39
CA GLN A 95 13.39 17.30 0.08
C GLN A 95 13.39 17.49 1.59
N GLY A 96 14.21 16.69 2.29
CA GLY A 96 14.32 16.77 3.74
C GLY A 96 13.21 16.08 4.51
N ALA A 97 12.25 15.44 3.83
CA ALA A 97 11.20 14.72 4.53
C ALA A 97 11.74 13.46 5.22
N LYS A 98 11.16 13.13 6.37
CA LYS A 98 11.56 11.96 7.14
C LYS A 98 11.23 10.67 6.38
N PRO A 99 11.94 9.56 6.69
CA PRO A 99 11.61 8.27 6.09
C PRO A 99 10.12 7.92 6.25
N GLY A 100 9.50 7.45 5.18
CA GLY A 100 8.07 7.11 5.15
C GLY A 100 7.15 8.27 4.82
N MET A 101 7.63 9.51 4.87
CA MET A 101 6.81 10.69 4.60
C MET A 101 6.87 11.03 3.12
N VAL A 102 5.71 11.04 2.47
CA VAL A 102 5.57 11.34 1.05
C VAL A 102 4.40 12.29 0.83
N ILE A 103 4.37 12.91 -0.34
CA ILE A 103 3.21 13.64 -0.84
C ILE A 103 2.71 12.94 -2.09
N TYR A 104 1.43 13.07 -2.37
CA TYR A 104 0.82 12.41 -3.51
C TYR A 104 -0.36 13.22 -4.05
N VAL A 105 -0.70 12.96 -5.31
CA VAL A 105 -1.80 13.65 -6.00
C VAL A 105 -2.64 12.63 -6.77
N ASN A 106 -3.77 13.07 -7.29
CA ASN A 106 -4.69 12.28 -8.12
C ASN A 106 -5.24 11.05 -7.40
N GLN A 107 -5.29 11.11 -6.07
CA GLN A 107 -5.77 9.98 -5.28
C GLN A 107 -7.29 9.87 -5.30
N GLN A 108 -7.74 8.63 -5.13
CA GLN A 108 -9.11 8.30 -4.77
C GLN A 108 -9.07 7.68 -3.38
N THR A 109 -10.21 7.59 -2.73
CA THR A 109 -10.30 7.07 -1.37
C THR A 109 -11.33 5.94 -1.29
N MET A 110 -10.95 4.85 -0.62
CA MET A 110 -11.85 3.74 -0.28
C MET A 110 -12.03 3.71 1.23
N PHE A 111 -13.24 3.36 1.68
CA PHE A 111 -13.50 3.15 3.10
C PHE A 111 -13.58 1.64 3.33
N VAL A 112 -12.67 1.11 4.15
CA VAL A 112 -12.53 -0.33 4.35
C VAL A 112 -12.40 -0.67 5.83
N GLU A 113 -12.74 -1.91 6.18
CA GLU A 113 -12.43 -2.44 7.50
C GLU A 113 -11.01 -3.01 7.49
N PRO A 114 -10.20 -2.71 8.54
CA PRO A 114 -8.88 -3.33 8.65
C PRO A 114 -8.98 -4.85 8.68
N ARG A 115 -8.17 -5.51 7.88
CA ARG A 115 -8.15 -6.96 7.82
C ARG A 115 -6.77 -7.47 7.45
N ASN A 116 -6.31 -8.49 8.18
CA ASN A 116 -5.07 -9.17 7.84
C ASN A 116 -5.34 -10.38 6.93
N PHE A 117 -4.31 -10.82 6.25
CA PHE A 117 -4.34 -11.97 5.35
C PHE A 117 -3.07 -12.78 5.56
N ASN A 118 -3.05 -14.01 5.06
CA ASN A 118 -1.86 -14.84 5.13
C ASN A 118 -0.82 -14.34 4.15
N GLN A 119 0.40 -14.11 4.64
CA GLN A 119 1.53 -13.78 3.79
C GLN A 119 1.95 -15.00 2.97
N LEU A 120 2.54 -14.75 1.80
CA LEU A 120 3.22 -15.79 1.07
C LEU A 120 4.36 -16.33 1.93
N SER A 121 4.48 -17.67 1.92
CA SER A 121 5.57 -18.33 2.62
C SER A 121 6.87 -18.04 1.89
N SER A 122 7.89 -17.54 2.59
CA SER A 122 9.22 -17.42 2.01
C SER A 122 9.96 -18.72 2.28
N GLN A 123 10.30 -19.39 1.23
CA GLN A 123 11.02 -20.65 1.29
C GLN A 123 12.48 -20.47 0.92
#